data_09ad3f9ffdda891f8fc595e63207b8be
#
_entry.id   09ad3f9ffdda891f8fc595e63207b8be
#
_cell.length_a   1.000
_cell.length_b   1.000
_cell.length_c   1.000
_cell.angle_alpha   90.00
_cell.angle_beta   90.00
_cell.angle_gamma   90.00
#
_symmetry.space_group_name_H-M   'P 1'
#
loop_
_entity.id
_entity.type
_entity.pdbx_description
1 polymer ?
#
loop_
_entity_poly.entity_id
_entity_poly.type
_entity_poly.pdbx_seq_one_letter_code
_entity_poly.pdbx_strand_id
1 'polypeptide(L)'
;NRIQDYFADQLQIPISEGSIFNFNQEAHQLLADFENRAKAELAASEIIHADETGINIGGKRHWLHGASNDSWTCYEPHEKRGVDAMNDMGILPAFKGILCHDHWKPYYKYDCIHALCNAHHLRELTRAWEQDGQKWALQLKKLLETINRDVTDAGGALNAEKSQKYRQQYRELIKQAEIESPDPPKPKGKKGRVKKSKPRNLLERLREYEDDTLRFMDVAIVPFTNN
;
A
#
# COMPACT_ATOMS: atom_id res chain seq x y z
N ASN A 1 5.17 24.63 24.12
CA ASN A 1 4.53 24.04 22.91
C ASN A 1 5.22 24.59 21.68
N ARG A 2 5.78 23.72 20.81
CA ARG A 2 6.56 24.13 19.63
C ARG A 2 5.86 25.14 18.74
N ILE A 3 4.54 25.04 18.57
CA ILE A 3 3.77 26.01 17.78
C ILE A 3 3.72 27.36 18.47
N GLN A 4 3.45 27.40 19.76
CA GLN A 4 3.47 28.62 20.56
C GLN A 4 4.84 29.30 20.53
N ASP A 5 5.93 28.52 20.72
CA ASP A 5 7.30 29.00 20.67
C ASP A 5 7.63 29.58 19.30
N TYR A 6 7.21 28.90 18.21
CA TYR A 6 7.37 29.39 16.85
C TYR A 6 6.66 30.73 16.61
N PHE A 7 5.41 30.87 17.04
CA PHE A 7 4.68 32.15 16.91
C PHE A 7 5.33 33.27 17.73
N ALA A 8 5.78 32.98 18.95
CA ALA A 8 6.45 33.95 19.80
C ALA A 8 7.82 34.36 19.22
N ASP A 9 8.67 33.38 18.87
CA ASP A 9 10.06 33.60 18.51
C ASP A 9 10.25 34.09 17.07
N GLN A 10 9.48 33.57 16.13
CA GLN A 10 9.64 33.86 14.70
C GLN A 10 8.72 34.95 14.20
N LEU A 11 7.50 35.04 14.74
CA LEU A 11 6.47 35.98 14.28
C LEU A 11 6.19 37.09 15.28
N GLN A 12 6.74 36.99 16.49
CA GLN A 12 6.51 37.95 17.61
C GLN A 12 5.00 38.10 17.96
N ILE A 13 4.24 37.02 17.73
CA ILE A 13 2.82 36.97 18.05
C ILE A 13 2.62 36.14 19.33
N PRO A 14 2.26 36.75 20.44
CA PRO A 14 1.92 36.03 21.66
C PRO A 14 0.59 35.29 21.50
N ILE A 15 0.63 33.97 21.40
CA ILE A 15 -0.55 33.12 21.29
C ILE A 15 -0.55 32.08 22.43
N SER A 16 -1.70 31.84 23.05
CA SER A 16 -1.81 30.82 24.09
C SER A 16 -2.03 29.43 23.49
N GLU A 17 -1.66 28.38 24.23
CA GLU A 17 -1.95 27.00 23.85
C GLU A 17 -3.46 26.76 23.70
N GLY A 18 -4.30 27.37 24.58
CA GLY A 18 -5.74 27.32 24.49
C GLY A 18 -6.29 27.96 23.21
N SER A 19 -5.70 29.09 22.77
CA SER A 19 -6.09 29.73 21.51
C SER A 19 -5.76 28.83 20.30
N ILE A 20 -4.59 28.20 20.30
CA ILE A 20 -4.17 27.26 19.23
C ILE A 20 -5.15 26.08 19.18
N PHE A 21 -5.52 25.52 20.34
CA PHE A 21 -6.50 24.44 20.43
C PHE A 21 -7.87 24.87 19.87
N ASN A 22 -8.37 26.04 20.28
CA ASN A 22 -9.66 26.54 19.82
C ASN A 22 -9.68 26.80 18.31
N PHE A 23 -8.60 27.37 17.74
CA PHE A 23 -8.49 27.57 16.30
C PHE A 23 -8.49 26.24 15.53
N ASN A 24 -7.79 25.22 16.02
CA ASN A 24 -7.82 23.90 15.40
C ASN A 24 -9.22 23.26 15.46
N GLN A 25 -9.93 23.43 16.59
CA GLN A 25 -11.28 22.92 16.74
C GLN A 25 -12.27 23.64 15.81
N GLU A 26 -12.19 24.96 15.72
CA GLU A 26 -13.00 25.75 14.80
C GLU A 26 -12.71 25.41 13.33
N ALA A 27 -11.44 25.31 12.96
CA ALA A 27 -11.03 24.90 11.62
C ALA A 27 -11.55 23.51 11.25
N HIS A 28 -11.48 22.55 12.16
CA HIS A 28 -12.04 21.21 11.97
C HIS A 28 -13.55 21.26 11.69
N GLN A 29 -14.31 22.07 12.47
CA GLN A 29 -15.75 22.23 12.26
C GLN A 29 -16.08 22.89 10.91
N LEU A 30 -15.33 23.93 10.53
CA LEU A 30 -15.52 24.65 9.27
C LEU A 30 -15.15 23.79 8.04
N LEU A 31 -14.24 22.84 8.20
CA LEU A 31 -13.78 21.98 7.12
C LEU A 31 -14.59 20.68 6.96
N ALA A 32 -15.62 20.44 7.76
CA ALA A 32 -16.41 19.20 7.73
C ALA A 32 -17.02 18.92 6.35
N ASP A 33 -17.57 19.92 5.68
CA ASP A 33 -18.14 19.78 4.34
C ASP A 33 -17.05 19.49 3.28
N PHE A 34 -15.87 20.10 3.44
CA PHE A 34 -14.72 19.81 2.58
C PHE A 34 -14.23 18.38 2.74
N GLU A 35 -14.17 17.89 3.99
CA GLU A 35 -13.79 16.49 4.29
C GLU A 35 -14.78 15.51 3.66
N ASN A 36 -16.10 15.75 3.83
CA ASN A 36 -17.14 14.93 3.23
C ASN A 36 -17.03 14.91 1.70
N ARG A 37 -16.73 16.06 1.09
CA ARG A 37 -16.50 16.16 -0.35
C ARG A 37 -15.25 15.37 -0.77
N ALA A 38 -14.14 15.50 -0.06
CA ALA A 38 -12.91 14.75 -0.35
C ALA A 38 -13.15 13.23 -0.29
N LYS A 39 -13.87 12.74 0.72
CA LYS A 39 -14.26 11.33 0.83
C LYS A 39 -15.12 10.87 -0.35
N ALA A 40 -16.11 11.68 -0.77
CA ALA A 40 -16.98 11.37 -1.91
C ALA A 40 -16.20 11.33 -3.24
N GLU A 41 -15.31 12.30 -3.48
CA GLU A 41 -14.47 12.37 -4.66
C GLU A 41 -13.49 11.19 -4.74
N LEU A 42 -12.89 10.79 -3.60
CA LEU A 42 -12.04 9.61 -3.52
C LEU A 42 -12.84 8.32 -3.79
N ALA A 43 -14.02 8.18 -3.21
CA ALA A 43 -14.87 7.01 -3.43
C ALA A 43 -15.35 6.86 -4.88
N ALA A 44 -15.48 7.98 -5.61
CA ALA A 44 -15.88 8.01 -7.03
C ALA A 44 -14.69 7.95 -8.01
N SER A 45 -13.46 7.94 -7.52
CA SER A 45 -12.25 7.97 -8.35
C SER A 45 -12.02 6.66 -9.11
N GLU A 46 -11.31 6.76 -10.23
CA GLU A 46 -10.89 5.59 -11.01
C GLU A 46 -9.78 4.80 -10.31
N ILE A 47 -8.90 5.51 -9.61
CA ILE A 47 -7.80 4.93 -8.84
C ILE A 47 -7.59 5.67 -7.53
N ILE A 48 -7.32 4.94 -6.44
CA ILE A 48 -6.87 5.50 -5.17
C ILE A 48 -5.72 4.68 -4.58
N HIS A 49 -4.93 5.34 -3.77
CA HIS A 49 -3.86 4.77 -2.95
C HIS A 49 -4.34 4.69 -1.51
N ALA A 50 -4.13 3.55 -0.86
CA ALA A 50 -4.43 3.39 0.56
C ALA A 50 -3.23 2.82 1.31
N ASP A 51 -2.98 3.36 2.49
CA ASP A 51 -1.95 2.91 3.43
C ASP A 51 -2.35 3.29 4.86
N GLU A 52 -1.72 2.69 5.86
CA GLU A 52 -1.93 3.06 7.25
C GLU A 52 -0.63 3.05 8.04
N THR A 53 -0.49 3.99 8.95
CA THR A 53 0.66 4.10 9.84
C THR A 53 0.26 4.21 11.30
N GLY A 54 1.11 3.69 12.20
CA GLY A 54 0.88 3.80 13.63
C GLY A 54 1.24 5.19 14.13
N ILE A 55 0.33 5.82 14.87
CA ILE A 55 0.53 7.11 15.54
C ILE A 55 0.30 6.98 17.05
N ASN A 56 0.76 7.96 17.82
CA ASN A 56 0.51 8.05 19.26
C ASN A 56 -0.39 9.23 19.53
N ILE A 57 -1.54 8.97 20.18
CA ILE A 57 -2.47 10.00 20.63
C ILE A 57 -2.69 9.82 22.13
N GLY A 58 -2.32 10.83 22.93
CA GLY A 58 -2.51 10.78 24.38
C GLY A 58 -1.80 9.60 25.06
N GLY A 59 -0.63 9.17 24.58
CA GLY A 59 0.11 8.04 25.13
C GLY A 59 -0.38 6.66 24.65
N LYS A 60 -1.45 6.60 23.86
CA LYS A 60 -2.00 5.36 23.32
C LYS A 60 -1.71 5.22 21.83
N ARG A 61 -1.49 3.98 21.38
CA ARG A 61 -1.31 3.68 19.96
C ARG A 61 -2.65 3.77 19.23
N HIS A 62 -2.66 4.56 18.16
CA HIS A 62 -3.73 4.68 17.18
C HIS A 62 -3.16 4.40 15.79
N TRP A 63 -4.01 4.38 14.79
CA TRP A 63 -3.65 4.19 13.41
C TRP A 63 -4.17 5.36 12.58
N LEU A 64 -3.32 5.92 11.75
CA LEU A 64 -3.71 6.93 10.77
C LEU A 64 -3.91 6.20 9.45
N HIS A 65 -5.15 6.13 9.00
CA HIS A 65 -5.51 5.61 7.69
C HIS A 65 -5.44 6.73 6.67
N GLY A 66 -4.82 6.47 5.53
CA GLY A 66 -4.73 7.40 4.42
C GLY A 66 -5.40 6.84 3.17
N ALA A 67 -6.13 7.67 2.46
CA ALA A 67 -6.59 7.41 1.10
C ALA A 67 -6.30 8.62 0.24
N SER A 68 -5.73 8.44 -0.96
CA SER A 68 -5.33 9.56 -1.83
C SER A 68 -5.41 9.19 -3.30
N ASN A 69 -5.49 10.22 -4.13
CA ASN A 69 -5.21 10.21 -5.56
C ASN A 69 -4.43 11.48 -5.93
N ASP A 70 -4.29 11.79 -7.20
CA ASP A 70 -3.54 12.97 -7.67
C ASP A 70 -4.13 14.32 -7.21
N SER A 71 -5.42 14.36 -6.83
CA SER A 71 -6.14 15.58 -6.51
C SER A 71 -6.57 15.69 -5.05
N TRP A 72 -6.80 14.56 -4.39
CA TRP A 72 -7.39 14.48 -3.07
C TRP A 72 -6.57 13.60 -2.13
N THR A 73 -6.50 14.01 -0.87
CA THR A 73 -5.94 13.19 0.21
C THR A 73 -6.83 13.31 1.45
N CYS A 74 -7.20 12.17 2.03
CA CYS A 74 -7.93 12.08 3.27
C CYS A 74 -7.15 11.24 4.27
N TYR A 75 -6.98 11.75 5.49
CA TYR A 75 -6.38 11.03 6.61
C TYR A 75 -7.39 10.93 7.75
N GLU A 76 -7.54 9.74 8.31
CA GLU A 76 -8.42 9.52 9.45
C GLU A 76 -7.73 8.71 10.55
N PRO A 77 -7.62 9.25 11.79
CA PRO A 77 -7.10 8.52 12.92
C PRO A 77 -8.16 7.58 13.49
N HIS A 78 -7.77 6.35 13.81
CA HIS A 78 -8.67 5.38 14.43
C HIS A 78 -7.93 4.55 15.49
N GLU A 79 -8.63 4.10 16.56
CA GLU A 79 -8.05 3.27 17.62
C GLU A 79 -7.65 1.89 17.12
N LYS A 80 -8.37 1.35 16.15
CA LYS A 80 -8.12 0.04 15.57
C LYS A 80 -7.43 0.16 14.21
N ARG A 81 -6.61 -0.85 13.88
CA ARG A 81 -6.15 -1.10 12.54
C ARG A 81 -7.08 -2.14 11.89
N GLY A 82 -7.61 -1.91 10.73
CA GLY A 82 -8.34 -2.95 10.01
C GLY A 82 -9.66 -2.49 9.43
N VAL A 83 -10.50 -3.47 9.11
CA VAL A 83 -11.73 -3.26 8.35
C VAL A 83 -12.69 -2.28 9.03
N ASP A 84 -12.80 -2.34 10.36
CA ASP A 84 -13.68 -1.42 11.10
C ASP A 84 -13.28 0.04 10.83
N ALA A 85 -11.98 0.35 10.97
CA ALA A 85 -11.46 1.69 10.73
C ALA A 85 -11.66 2.16 9.28
N MET A 86 -11.41 1.28 8.31
CA MET A 86 -11.62 1.60 6.89
C MET A 86 -13.10 1.77 6.54
N ASN A 87 -14.00 1.04 7.22
CA ASN A 87 -15.44 1.22 7.08
C ASN A 87 -15.91 2.55 7.68
N ASP A 88 -15.39 2.91 8.86
CA ASP A 88 -15.72 4.17 9.53
C ASP A 88 -15.25 5.38 8.72
N MET A 89 -14.09 5.28 8.05
CA MET A 89 -13.61 6.29 7.10
C MET A 89 -14.57 6.48 5.90
N GLY A 90 -15.29 5.43 5.50
CA GLY A 90 -16.39 5.49 4.53
C GLY A 90 -15.98 5.52 3.06
N ILE A 91 -14.70 5.55 2.71
CA ILE A 91 -14.23 5.61 1.31
C ILE A 91 -14.28 4.21 0.67
N LEU A 92 -13.56 3.23 1.24
CA LEU A 92 -13.40 1.90 0.64
C LEU A 92 -14.70 1.10 0.48
N PRO A 93 -15.70 1.18 1.39
CA PRO A 93 -16.97 0.48 1.20
C PRO A 93 -17.74 0.89 -0.06
N ALA A 94 -17.59 2.14 -0.51
CA ALA A 94 -18.24 2.68 -1.71
C ALA A 94 -17.36 2.62 -2.96
N PHE A 95 -16.05 2.40 -2.80
CA PHE A 95 -15.09 2.44 -3.89
C PHE A 95 -15.20 1.22 -4.83
N LYS A 96 -15.15 1.45 -6.14
CA LYS A 96 -15.24 0.41 -7.19
C LYS A 96 -14.12 0.46 -8.22
N GLY A 97 -13.22 1.42 -8.10
CA GLY A 97 -12.08 1.60 -9.00
C GLY A 97 -10.90 0.66 -8.69
N ILE A 98 -9.70 1.14 -8.94
CA ILE A 98 -8.45 0.41 -8.69
C ILE A 98 -7.85 0.89 -7.37
N LEU A 99 -7.72 -0.02 -6.40
CA LEU A 99 -7.10 0.23 -5.10
C LEU A 99 -5.63 -0.20 -5.11
N CYS A 100 -4.72 0.78 -5.00
CA CYS A 100 -3.29 0.54 -4.82
C CYS A 100 -2.95 0.41 -3.34
N HIS A 101 -2.31 -0.71 -2.92
CA HIS A 101 -1.97 -0.97 -1.52
C HIS A 101 -0.79 -1.93 -1.34
N ASP A 102 -0.37 -2.17 -0.09
CA ASP A 102 0.80 -2.96 0.32
C ASP A 102 0.56 -4.50 0.42
N HIS A 103 -0.54 -5.02 -0.08
CA HIS A 103 -0.98 -6.41 0.09
C HIS A 103 -1.52 -6.74 1.50
N TRP A 104 -1.83 -5.78 2.37
CA TRP A 104 -2.43 -6.12 3.64
C TRP A 104 -3.84 -6.72 3.44
N LYS A 105 -4.04 -7.92 3.99
CA LYS A 105 -5.24 -8.74 3.71
C LYS A 105 -6.61 -8.06 3.90
N PRO A 106 -6.82 -7.16 4.89
CA PRO A 106 -8.08 -6.46 5.04
C PRO A 106 -8.54 -5.68 3.80
N TYR A 107 -7.62 -5.17 2.97
CA TYR A 107 -7.98 -4.48 1.72
C TYR A 107 -8.75 -5.38 0.74
N TYR A 108 -8.43 -6.69 0.70
CA TYR A 108 -9.11 -7.66 -0.16
C TYR A 108 -10.53 -8.02 0.27
N LYS A 109 -11.07 -7.38 1.31
CA LYS A 109 -12.50 -7.46 1.67
C LYS A 109 -13.38 -6.53 0.87
N TYR A 110 -12.79 -5.57 0.19
CA TYR A 110 -13.52 -4.62 -0.65
C TYR A 110 -13.63 -5.13 -2.08
N ASP A 111 -14.82 -5.00 -2.65
CA ASP A 111 -15.16 -5.44 -4.00
C ASP A 111 -14.73 -4.34 -5.01
N CYS A 112 -13.44 -4.29 -5.28
CA CYS A 112 -12.79 -3.39 -6.24
C CYS A 112 -11.64 -4.11 -6.95
N ILE A 113 -11.01 -3.45 -7.91
CA ILE A 113 -9.81 -3.98 -8.56
C ILE A 113 -8.59 -3.66 -7.67
N HIS A 114 -7.70 -4.62 -7.45
CA HIS A 114 -6.51 -4.43 -6.62
C HIS A 114 -5.25 -4.24 -7.47
N ALA A 115 -4.36 -3.37 -7.04
CA ALA A 115 -3.01 -3.22 -7.57
C ALA A 115 -2.01 -3.17 -6.40
N LEU A 116 -0.90 -3.88 -6.54
CA LEU A 116 0.06 -4.00 -5.44
C LEU A 116 1.25 -3.05 -5.60
N CYS A 117 1.62 -2.41 -4.49
CA CYS A 117 2.79 -1.56 -4.43
C CYS A 117 4.09 -2.37 -4.58
N ASN A 118 4.72 -2.27 -5.73
CA ASN A 118 5.96 -3.00 -5.99
C ASN A 118 7.17 -2.48 -5.20
N ALA A 119 7.14 -1.28 -4.62
CA ALA A 119 8.18 -0.84 -3.68
C ALA A 119 8.29 -1.77 -2.46
N HIS A 120 7.16 -2.29 -1.96
CA HIS A 120 7.14 -3.29 -0.90
C HIS A 120 7.73 -4.63 -1.37
N HIS A 121 7.34 -5.08 -2.56
CA HIS A 121 7.91 -6.30 -3.15
C HIS A 121 9.43 -6.19 -3.35
N LEU A 122 9.92 -5.07 -3.90
CA LEU A 122 11.36 -4.87 -4.10
C LEU A 122 12.15 -4.92 -2.77
N ARG A 123 11.63 -4.31 -1.70
CA ARG A 123 12.25 -4.36 -0.35
C ARG A 123 12.30 -5.79 0.19
N GLU A 124 11.19 -6.53 0.06
CA GLU A 124 11.13 -7.92 0.52
C GLU A 124 11.99 -8.87 -0.32
N LEU A 125 12.05 -8.67 -1.64
CA LEU A 125 12.92 -9.43 -2.56
C LEU A 125 14.40 -9.15 -2.28
N THR A 126 14.77 -7.89 -2.05
CA THR A 126 16.14 -7.52 -1.62
C THR A 126 16.51 -8.24 -0.33
N ARG A 127 15.62 -8.20 0.67
CA ARG A 127 15.86 -8.91 1.93
C ARG A 127 15.99 -10.42 1.73
N ALA A 128 15.11 -11.05 0.92
CA ALA A 128 15.15 -12.49 0.64
C ALA A 128 16.46 -12.89 -0.04
N TRP A 129 17.01 -12.05 -0.92
CA TRP A 129 18.31 -12.25 -1.52
C TRP A 129 19.45 -12.06 -0.53
N GLU A 130 19.53 -10.91 0.16
CA GLU A 130 20.69 -10.52 0.96
C GLU A 130 20.77 -11.26 2.29
N GLN A 131 19.63 -11.54 2.94
CA GLN A 131 19.60 -12.16 4.26
C GLN A 131 19.28 -13.66 4.22
N ASP A 132 18.47 -14.11 3.28
CA ASP A 132 18.02 -15.49 3.19
C ASP A 132 18.68 -16.27 2.02
N GLY A 133 19.58 -15.63 1.22
CA GLY A 133 20.35 -16.25 0.16
C GLY A 133 19.55 -16.73 -1.07
N GLN A 134 18.32 -16.26 -1.25
CA GLN A 134 17.38 -16.71 -2.27
C GLN A 134 17.71 -16.11 -3.65
N LYS A 135 18.28 -16.89 -4.56
CA LYS A 135 18.71 -16.42 -5.89
C LYS A 135 17.55 -15.98 -6.75
N TRP A 136 16.42 -16.70 -6.67
CA TRP A 136 15.21 -16.34 -7.40
C TRP A 136 14.72 -14.93 -7.07
N ALA A 137 14.89 -14.49 -5.81
CA ALA A 137 14.44 -13.17 -5.39
C ALA A 137 15.19 -12.03 -6.11
N LEU A 138 16.50 -12.16 -6.32
CA LEU A 138 17.26 -11.21 -7.10
C LEU A 138 16.82 -11.18 -8.57
N GLN A 139 16.54 -12.36 -9.16
CA GLN A 139 16.10 -12.45 -10.55
C GLN A 139 14.73 -11.80 -10.74
N LEU A 140 13.78 -12.07 -9.83
CA LEU A 140 12.45 -11.50 -9.91
C LEU A 140 12.46 -9.98 -9.65
N LYS A 141 13.30 -9.50 -8.71
CA LYS A 141 13.53 -8.07 -8.49
C LYS A 141 13.98 -7.39 -9.79
N LYS A 142 15.02 -7.92 -10.46
CA LYS A 142 15.52 -7.38 -11.73
C LYS A 142 14.46 -7.39 -12.82
N LEU A 143 13.63 -8.42 -12.88
CA LEU A 143 12.53 -8.49 -13.83
C LEU A 143 11.52 -7.36 -13.58
N LEU A 144 11.06 -7.16 -12.35
CA LEU A 144 10.12 -6.09 -12.01
C LEU A 144 10.69 -4.69 -12.31
N GLU A 145 11.97 -4.46 -12.00
CA GLU A 145 12.66 -3.20 -12.32
C GLU A 145 12.78 -2.99 -13.84
N THR A 146 13.01 -4.06 -14.60
CA THR A 146 13.07 -3.99 -16.07
C THR A 146 11.71 -3.68 -16.66
N ILE A 147 10.65 -4.35 -16.19
CA ILE A 147 9.27 -4.07 -16.62
C ILE A 147 8.91 -2.62 -16.34
N ASN A 148 9.23 -2.11 -15.13
CA ASN A 148 8.93 -0.73 -14.76
C ASN A 148 9.62 0.29 -15.68
N ARG A 149 10.90 0.08 -16.02
CA ARG A 149 11.61 0.93 -16.98
C ARG A 149 10.93 0.90 -18.35
N ASP A 150 10.60 -0.27 -18.85
CA ASP A 150 9.96 -0.43 -20.15
C ASP A 150 8.55 0.17 -20.22
N VAL A 151 7.80 0.15 -19.09
CA VAL A 151 6.51 0.84 -18.93
C VAL A 151 6.71 2.35 -19.00
N THR A 152 7.72 2.86 -18.30
CA THR A 152 8.07 4.29 -18.32
C THR A 152 8.45 4.74 -19.73
N ASP A 153 9.30 3.98 -20.42
CA ASP A 153 9.75 4.27 -21.79
C ASP A 153 8.58 4.20 -22.81
N ALA A 154 7.57 3.36 -22.53
CA ALA A 154 6.35 3.23 -23.34
C ALA A 154 5.29 4.29 -23.06
N GLY A 155 5.50 5.15 -22.06
CA GLY A 155 4.56 6.22 -21.70
C GLY A 155 3.39 5.77 -20.81
N GLY A 156 3.53 4.67 -20.03
CA GLY A 156 2.60 4.27 -18.98
C GLY A 156 2.05 2.84 -19.08
N ALA A 157 1.97 2.23 -20.25
CA ALA A 157 1.55 0.83 -20.39
C ALA A 157 2.27 0.13 -21.55
N LEU A 158 2.40 -1.19 -21.45
CA LEU A 158 2.97 -2.01 -22.51
C LEU A 158 1.86 -2.49 -23.46
N ASN A 159 2.25 -2.80 -24.72
CA ASN A 159 1.34 -3.50 -25.61
C ASN A 159 1.14 -4.97 -25.16
N ALA A 160 0.06 -5.59 -25.63
CA ALA A 160 -0.33 -6.93 -25.20
C ALA A 160 0.75 -8.00 -25.45
N GLU A 161 1.51 -7.92 -26.55
CA GLU A 161 2.56 -8.89 -26.88
C GLU A 161 3.71 -8.81 -25.87
N LYS A 162 4.19 -7.60 -25.58
CA LYS A 162 5.29 -7.38 -24.62
C LYS A 162 4.86 -7.72 -23.19
N SER A 163 3.62 -7.37 -22.81
CA SER A 163 3.04 -7.72 -21.53
C SER A 163 2.95 -9.23 -21.35
N GLN A 164 2.46 -9.97 -22.36
CA GLN A 164 2.38 -11.43 -22.31
C GLN A 164 3.77 -12.08 -22.21
N LYS A 165 4.78 -11.55 -22.90
CA LYS A 165 6.16 -12.02 -22.78
C LYS A 165 6.72 -11.87 -21.38
N TYR A 166 6.45 -10.73 -20.70
CA TYR A 166 6.87 -10.51 -19.32
C TYR A 166 6.13 -11.40 -18.34
N ARG A 167 4.83 -11.63 -18.52
CA ARG A 167 4.07 -12.59 -17.71
C ARG A 167 4.64 -14.00 -17.83
N GLN A 168 5.03 -14.42 -19.02
CA GLN A 168 5.66 -15.71 -19.21
C GLN A 168 7.00 -15.82 -18.48
N GLN A 169 7.86 -14.80 -18.57
CA GLN A 169 9.12 -14.75 -17.81
C GLN A 169 8.90 -14.75 -16.30
N TYR A 170 7.92 -13.99 -15.82
CA TYR A 170 7.53 -13.95 -14.43
C TYR A 170 7.11 -15.34 -13.92
N ARG A 171 6.23 -16.02 -14.63
CA ARG A 171 5.76 -17.38 -14.28
C ARG A 171 6.87 -18.40 -14.30
N GLU A 172 7.84 -18.28 -15.21
CA GLU A 172 8.99 -19.16 -15.26
C GLU A 172 9.90 -18.96 -14.06
N LEU A 173 10.17 -17.70 -13.64
CA LEU A 173 10.90 -17.40 -12.42
C LEU A 173 10.17 -17.89 -11.16
N ILE A 174 8.85 -17.77 -11.10
CA ILE A 174 8.06 -18.34 -10.00
C ILE A 174 8.21 -19.86 -9.93
N LYS A 175 8.18 -20.58 -11.06
CA LYS A 175 8.40 -22.04 -11.08
C LYS A 175 9.81 -22.42 -10.59
N GLN A 176 10.83 -21.69 -11.00
CA GLN A 176 12.20 -21.89 -10.52
C GLN A 176 12.31 -21.60 -9.02
N ALA A 177 11.64 -20.56 -8.54
CA ALA A 177 11.58 -20.19 -7.12
C ALA A 177 10.90 -21.28 -6.26
N GLU A 178 9.88 -21.97 -6.79
CA GLU A 178 9.22 -23.09 -6.09
C GLU A 178 10.19 -24.26 -5.85
N ILE A 179 11.14 -24.47 -6.74
CA ILE A 179 12.19 -25.52 -6.60
C ILE A 179 13.22 -25.09 -5.55
N GLU A 180 13.65 -23.82 -5.56
CA GLU A 180 14.63 -23.27 -4.61
C GLU A 180 14.05 -23.11 -3.19
N SER A 181 12.76 -22.75 -3.09
CA SER A 181 12.05 -22.52 -1.85
C SER A 181 10.80 -23.40 -1.73
N PRO A 182 10.95 -24.74 -1.58
CA PRO A 182 9.81 -25.65 -1.50
C PRO A 182 8.98 -25.42 -0.23
N ASP A 183 7.74 -25.89 -0.25
CA ASP A 183 6.88 -25.90 0.93
C ASP A 183 7.52 -26.74 2.05
N PRO A 184 7.50 -26.26 3.29
CA PRO A 184 8.00 -27.04 4.41
C PRO A 184 7.17 -28.33 4.58
N PRO A 185 7.82 -29.48 4.84
CA PRO A 185 7.10 -30.75 5.03
C PRO A 185 6.14 -30.67 6.20
N LYS A 186 4.93 -31.20 6.03
CA LYS A 186 3.95 -31.29 7.13
C LYS A 186 4.43 -32.34 8.17
N PRO A 187 4.62 -31.96 9.44
CA PRO A 187 4.99 -32.88 10.47
C PRO A 187 3.88 -33.94 10.66
N LYS A 188 4.25 -35.22 10.68
CA LYS A 188 3.29 -36.33 10.95
C LYS A 188 2.61 -36.10 12.29
N GLY A 189 1.28 -36.17 12.34
CA GLY A 189 0.51 -36.14 13.60
C GLY A 189 0.24 -34.78 14.21
N LYS A 190 0.76 -33.67 13.66
CA LYS A 190 0.43 -32.31 14.14
C LYS A 190 -0.74 -31.69 13.37
N LYS A 191 -1.78 -31.30 14.12
CA LYS A 191 -2.88 -30.47 13.61
C LYS A 191 -2.42 -28.99 13.62
N GLY A 192 -2.57 -28.29 12.49
CA GLY A 192 -2.28 -26.86 12.39
C GLY A 192 -1.48 -26.49 11.13
N ARG A 193 -1.36 -25.16 10.91
CA ARG A 193 -0.61 -24.62 9.77
C ARG A 193 0.89 -24.69 10.05
N VAL A 194 1.65 -25.23 9.11
CA VAL A 194 3.13 -25.21 9.18
C VAL A 194 3.61 -23.78 9.01
N LYS A 195 4.52 -23.33 9.89
CA LYS A 195 5.14 -22.00 9.77
C LYS A 195 6.08 -22.01 8.58
N LYS A 196 5.78 -21.16 7.62
CA LYS A 196 6.61 -20.95 6.42
C LYS A 196 7.67 -19.87 6.69
N SER A 197 8.79 -19.95 5.96
CA SER A 197 9.80 -18.89 5.98
C SER A 197 9.26 -17.60 5.36
N LYS A 198 9.91 -16.47 5.63
CA LYS A 198 9.52 -15.19 5.03
C LYS A 198 9.65 -15.19 3.50
N PRO A 199 10.75 -15.72 2.91
CA PRO A 199 10.84 -15.89 1.45
C PRO A 199 9.73 -16.75 0.87
N ARG A 200 9.37 -17.85 1.55
CA ARG A 200 8.28 -18.72 1.08
C ARG A 200 6.92 -18.01 1.08
N ASN A 201 6.62 -17.25 2.13
CA ASN A 201 5.39 -16.44 2.18
C ASN A 201 5.36 -15.36 1.08
N LEU A 202 6.51 -14.73 0.79
CA LEU A 202 6.64 -13.78 -0.31
C LEU A 202 6.39 -14.45 -1.67
N LEU A 203 7.02 -15.60 -1.91
CA LEU A 203 6.85 -16.36 -3.15
C LEU A 203 5.39 -16.75 -3.40
N GLU A 204 4.70 -17.26 -2.37
CA GLU A 204 3.28 -17.60 -2.48
C GLU A 204 2.42 -16.40 -2.84
N ARG A 205 2.67 -15.26 -2.19
CA ARG A 205 1.96 -14.02 -2.47
C ARG A 205 2.19 -13.55 -3.90
N LEU A 206 3.43 -13.54 -4.37
CA LEU A 206 3.77 -13.16 -5.75
C LEU A 206 3.15 -14.10 -6.78
N ARG A 207 3.04 -15.40 -6.47
CA ARG A 207 2.36 -16.37 -7.33
C ARG A 207 0.85 -16.17 -7.34
N GLU A 208 0.24 -15.99 -6.17
CA GLU A 208 -1.23 -15.91 -6.00
C GLU A 208 -1.80 -14.61 -6.55
N TYR A 209 -1.04 -13.51 -6.42
CA TYR A 209 -1.46 -12.16 -6.80
C TYR A 209 -0.66 -11.62 -7.99
N GLU A 210 -0.38 -12.49 -8.99
CA GLU A 210 0.35 -12.10 -10.21
C GLU A 210 -0.29 -10.91 -10.91
N ASP A 211 -1.61 -10.96 -11.10
CA ASP A 211 -2.34 -9.92 -11.82
C ASP A 211 -2.29 -8.58 -11.11
N ASP A 212 -2.43 -8.58 -9.78
CA ASP A 212 -2.37 -7.37 -8.97
C ASP A 212 -0.93 -6.81 -8.90
N THR A 213 0.09 -7.70 -8.89
CA THR A 213 1.50 -7.32 -8.91
C THR A 213 1.92 -6.70 -10.24
N LEU A 214 1.39 -7.21 -11.35
CA LEU A 214 1.77 -6.82 -12.71
C LEU A 214 0.78 -5.84 -13.37
N ARG A 215 -0.26 -5.40 -12.68
CA ARG A 215 -1.29 -4.51 -13.23
C ARG A 215 -0.73 -3.20 -13.78
N PHE A 216 0.35 -2.68 -13.17
CA PHE A 216 1.02 -1.46 -13.62
C PHE A 216 1.58 -1.52 -15.05
N MET A 217 1.82 -2.70 -15.58
CA MET A 217 2.31 -2.83 -16.96
C MET A 217 1.19 -2.86 -18.01
N ASP A 218 -0.04 -3.16 -17.59
CA ASP A 218 -1.20 -3.30 -18.48
C ASP A 218 -2.14 -2.09 -18.44
N VAL A 219 -2.13 -1.34 -17.32
CA VAL A 219 -3.07 -0.23 -17.07
C VAL A 219 -2.29 1.04 -16.76
N ALA A 220 -2.34 2.01 -17.67
CA ALA A 220 -1.48 3.19 -17.66
C ALA A 220 -1.63 4.09 -16.40
N ILE A 221 -2.82 4.12 -15.79
CA ILE A 221 -3.05 4.90 -14.57
C ILE A 221 -2.54 4.22 -13.30
N VAL A 222 -2.14 2.93 -13.38
CA VAL A 222 -1.64 2.18 -12.22
C VAL A 222 -0.15 2.41 -12.07
N PRO A 223 0.31 3.06 -11.00
CA PRO A 223 1.72 3.28 -10.77
C PRO A 223 2.43 2.00 -10.31
N PHE A 224 3.73 1.96 -10.52
CA PHE A 224 4.57 0.89 -10.00
C PHE A 224 4.66 0.87 -8.48
N THR A 225 4.53 2.03 -7.85
CA THR A 225 4.59 2.20 -6.38
C THR A 225 3.38 2.97 -5.87
N ASN A 226 3.07 2.79 -4.58
CA ASN A 226 1.97 3.45 -3.89
C ASN A 226 2.39 4.82 -3.29
N ASN A 227 3.40 5.46 -3.85
CA ASN A 227 3.92 6.75 -3.39
C ASN A 227 3.54 7.85 -4.37
#